data_cf49e6d799d7fd51e267224fcfd928f8
#
_entry.id   cf49e6d799d7fd51e267224fcfd928f8
#
_cell.length_a   1.000
_cell.length_b   1.000
_cell.length_c   1.000
_cell.angle_alpha   90.00
_cell.angle_beta   90.00
_cell.angle_gamma   90.00
#
_symmetry.space_group_name_H-M   'P 1'
#
loop_
_entity.id
_entity.type
_entity.pdbx_description
1 polymer ?
#
loop_
_entity_poly.entity_id
_entity_poly.type
_entity_poly.pdbx_seq_one_letter_code
_entity_poly.pdbx_strand_id
1 'polypeptide(L)'
;MVAGRLFYDGVTYDTIIRNGQWFDGTGSPSAVRNIGIRAGHVVAISADDLDETDCPQVIDAAGQWVLPGLLDIHTHYDVEVLNGPALAESLRHGVTTVMLGSCSLSTIHVDGTDAGDLFGRVEAIPREHVITAVDEHKTWQTCDEYVAALERLPLGPNLAAFIGHSDMRTAVMGLDRATQKGQRPTRSEQAEMERMLAEALKAGFVGMSSMQLLFDKLDGDVCRSRTLPSTYAGPRELRRLKSLLRKAGRVLQSGPDIENPLNLGSQIAQSLGIFRNPLKTSLLSAADVKSNPYAITLLGPVARLVNRLGGDFRWQHLPVPFEVYADGIDLVIFEEFGAGAAALHLRDEVERNAMMRDEDYRRRFRKEYESKFGVRVWHRDFFDADIVDCPDASVIGKSFGQVGLDRGGLHPVDAFLDLVLEHGEALRWRTTISNHRPEVLKKLARDPGVQMGFSDAGAHLRNMAFYNMGLRLLRHVRDAEAAGTPFMTVEAAVHRLTGELADWYRLDAGHLRVGDRADVVIIDPAHLDERLDAYAEESVPQYGGLSRMVNRNRETVSAVLVGGRTVFRDGEATDLVGRRRTGRFLRAAHKSPAIPMQKDELTSVG
;
A
#
# COMPACT_ATOMS: atom_id res chain seq x y z
N MET A 1 6.65 -3.33 53.29
CA MET A 1 7.77 -3.70 52.42
C MET A 1 7.75 -2.67 51.29
N VAL A 2 8.79 -1.85 51.21
CA VAL A 2 8.89 -0.74 50.25
C VAL A 2 9.27 -1.33 48.91
N ALA A 3 8.41 -1.21 47.90
CA ALA A 3 8.75 -1.58 46.54
C ALA A 3 9.95 -0.76 46.09
N GLY A 4 11.02 -1.46 45.70
CA GLY A 4 12.25 -0.82 45.24
C GLY A 4 12.00 0.00 43.98
N ARG A 5 12.18 1.30 44.06
CA ARG A 5 12.32 2.19 42.90
C ARG A 5 13.58 1.76 42.15
N LEU A 6 13.41 1.22 40.96
CA LEU A 6 14.48 1.15 39.96
C LEU A 6 14.67 2.60 39.46
N PHE A 7 15.55 3.34 40.12
CA PHE A 7 16.02 4.64 39.62
C PHE A 7 16.91 4.36 38.39
N TYR A 8 16.47 4.79 37.22
CA TYR A 8 17.36 5.04 36.09
C TYR A 8 18.15 6.33 36.34
N ASP A 9 18.93 6.36 37.45
CA ASP A 9 19.72 7.51 37.83
C ASP A 9 20.77 7.82 36.76
N GLY A 10 20.67 9.00 36.13
CA GLY A 10 21.65 9.53 35.20
C GLY A 10 21.40 9.28 33.71
N VAL A 11 20.23 8.79 33.31
CA VAL A 11 19.87 8.69 31.87
C VAL A 11 19.20 10.00 31.43
N THR A 12 19.87 10.79 30.60
CA THR A 12 19.25 11.93 29.91
C THR A 12 18.46 11.42 28.70
N TYR A 13 17.24 11.91 28.51
CA TYR A 13 16.37 11.56 27.38
C TYR A 13 16.39 12.66 26.32
N ASP A 14 16.30 12.29 25.05
CA ASP A 14 16.10 13.25 23.95
C ASP A 14 14.62 13.65 23.86
N THR A 15 13.73 12.69 24.17
CA THR A 15 12.28 12.89 24.19
C THR A 15 11.65 12.04 25.29
N ILE A 16 10.70 12.60 26.01
CA ILE A 16 9.82 11.88 26.92
C ILE A 16 8.39 12.00 26.41
N ILE A 17 7.67 10.88 26.29
CA ILE A 17 6.23 10.83 26.07
C ILE A 17 5.62 10.36 27.38
N ARG A 18 4.77 11.19 28.00
CA ARG A 18 4.21 10.89 29.33
C ARG A 18 2.70 10.70 29.28
N ASN A 19 2.17 9.95 30.25
CA ASN A 19 0.75 9.73 30.52
C ASN A 19 -0.03 9.05 29.38
N GLY A 20 0.64 8.48 28.37
CA GLY A 20 -0.02 7.91 27.22
C GLY A 20 -0.48 6.47 27.44
N GLN A 21 -1.60 6.08 26.83
CA GLN A 21 -2.01 4.68 26.75
C GLN A 21 -1.08 3.99 25.75
N TRP A 22 -0.07 3.31 26.28
CA TRP A 22 0.98 2.65 25.51
C TRP A 22 0.55 1.29 24.99
N PHE A 23 0.86 1.02 23.75
CA PHE A 23 0.71 -0.26 23.06
C PHE A 23 2.08 -0.74 22.57
N ASP A 24 2.45 -1.97 22.89
CA ASP A 24 3.77 -2.51 22.57
C ASP A 24 3.91 -3.06 21.12
N GLY A 25 2.79 -3.16 20.38
CA GLY A 25 2.75 -3.72 19.03
C GLY A 25 2.67 -5.26 18.97
N THR A 26 2.60 -5.95 20.12
CA THR A 26 2.50 -7.42 20.18
C THR A 26 1.07 -7.94 20.32
N GLY A 27 0.10 -7.05 20.59
CA GLY A 27 -1.28 -7.41 20.96
C GLY A 27 -1.46 -7.69 22.46
N SER A 28 -0.42 -7.47 23.27
CA SER A 28 -0.52 -7.50 24.73
C SER A 28 -1.39 -6.37 25.26
N PRO A 29 -1.99 -6.52 26.47
CA PRO A 29 -2.80 -5.46 27.05
C PRO A 29 -2.05 -4.12 27.16
N SER A 30 -2.70 -3.06 26.74
CA SER A 30 -2.19 -1.70 26.83
C SER A 30 -2.23 -1.16 28.27
N ALA A 31 -1.38 -0.17 28.58
CA ALA A 31 -1.37 0.44 29.89
C ALA A 31 -0.87 1.90 29.79
N VAL A 32 -1.27 2.75 30.76
CA VAL A 32 -0.72 4.10 30.85
C VAL A 32 0.76 4.02 31.25
N ARG A 33 1.62 4.61 30.41
CA ARG A 33 3.09 4.58 30.61
C ARG A 33 3.74 5.90 30.22
N ASN A 34 4.92 6.11 30.80
CA ASN A 34 5.87 7.14 30.41
C ASN A 34 7.00 6.47 29.64
N ILE A 35 7.37 7.02 28.48
CA ILE A 35 8.32 6.44 27.54
C ILE A 35 9.49 7.40 27.37
N GLY A 36 10.71 6.95 27.72
CA GLY A 36 11.94 7.67 27.51
C GLY A 36 12.65 7.24 26.23
N ILE A 37 12.98 8.19 25.37
CA ILE A 37 13.64 7.97 24.08
C ILE A 37 15.03 8.62 24.12
N ARG A 38 16.04 7.88 23.61
CA ARG A 38 17.41 8.38 23.45
C ARG A 38 18.05 7.80 22.21
N ALA A 39 18.74 8.65 21.44
CA ALA A 39 19.46 8.26 20.23
C ALA A 39 18.61 7.46 19.23
N GLY A 40 17.31 7.77 19.15
CA GLY A 40 16.36 7.11 18.24
C GLY A 40 15.81 5.78 18.72
N HIS A 41 16.04 5.38 19.97
CA HIS A 41 15.54 4.14 20.55
C HIS A 41 14.78 4.40 21.84
N VAL A 42 13.83 3.52 22.14
CA VAL A 42 13.16 3.47 23.44
C VAL A 42 14.14 2.94 24.48
N VAL A 43 14.43 3.70 25.51
CA VAL A 43 15.37 3.32 26.57
C VAL A 43 14.71 3.13 27.93
N ALA A 44 13.48 3.62 28.10
CA ALA A 44 12.69 3.44 29.31
C ALA A 44 11.19 3.34 28.99
N ILE A 45 10.47 2.49 29.72
CA ILE A 45 9.01 2.43 29.78
C ILE A 45 8.64 2.25 31.26
N SER A 46 7.96 3.23 31.86
CA SER A 46 7.68 3.27 33.29
C SER A 46 6.22 3.62 33.58
N ALA A 47 5.71 3.12 34.68
CA ALA A 47 4.45 3.61 35.29
C ALA A 47 4.70 4.87 36.14
N ASP A 48 5.93 5.03 36.64
CA ASP A 48 6.36 6.19 37.40
C ASP A 48 6.86 7.28 36.45
N ASP A 49 6.89 8.53 36.94
CA ASP A 49 7.44 9.66 36.19
C ASP A 49 8.92 9.43 35.84
N LEU A 50 9.30 9.85 34.66
CA LEU A 50 10.70 9.90 34.23
C LEU A 50 11.28 11.26 34.57
N ASP A 51 12.61 11.30 34.77
CA ASP A 51 13.31 12.56 35.04
C ASP A 51 13.31 13.41 33.75
N GLU A 52 12.59 14.54 33.79
CA GLU A 52 12.48 15.50 32.69
C GLU A 52 13.63 16.55 32.70
N THR A 53 14.53 16.48 33.68
CA THR A 53 15.66 17.41 33.77
C THR A 53 16.54 17.25 32.53
N ASP A 54 16.84 18.38 31.89
CA ASP A 54 17.62 18.45 30.66
C ASP A 54 17.03 17.67 29.45
N CYS A 55 15.74 17.28 29.50
CA CYS A 55 15.06 16.66 28.35
C CYS A 55 14.59 17.75 27.37
N PRO A 56 15.12 17.77 26.12
CA PRO A 56 14.77 18.81 25.15
C PRO A 56 13.30 18.81 24.75
N GLN A 57 12.65 17.63 24.79
CA GLN A 57 11.27 17.50 24.36
C GLN A 57 10.45 16.61 25.31
N VAL A 58 9.36 17.17 25.84
CA VAL A 58 8.35 16.42 26.58
C VAL A 58 7.01 16.54 25.86
N ILE A 59 6.37 15.40 25.59
CA ILE A 59 5.06 15.30 24.96
C ILE A 59 4.10 14.70 25.98
N ASP A 60 3.07 15.46 26.38
CA ASP A 60 2.01 14.95 27.24
C ASP A 60 0.93 14.27 26.37
N ALA A 61 0.79 12.97 26.50
CA ALA A 61 -0.16 12.14 25.78
C ALA A 61 -1.32 11.67 26.67
N ALA A 62 -1.66 12.43 27.71
CA ALA A 62 -2.78 12.08 28.60
C ALA A 62 -4.09 11.90 27.83
N GLY A 63 -4.74 10.73 27.99
CA GLY A 63 -5.95 10.35 27.25
C GLY A 63 -5.72 9.92 25.80
N GLN A 64 -4.48 9.94 25.31
CA GLN A 64 -4.13 9.56 23.94
C GLN A 64 -3.50 8.15 23.87
N TRP A 65 -3.58 7.55 22.70
CA TRP A 65 -2.94 6.28 22.38
C TRP A 65 -1.53 6.51 21.84
N VAL A 66 -0.55 5.80 22.41
CA VAL A 66 0.85 5.81 21.96
C VAL A 66 1.18 4.46 21.37
N LEU A 67 1.29 4.38 20.05
CA LEU A 67 1.46 3.17 19.28
C LEU A 67 2.85 3.12 18.63
N PRO A 68 3.37 1.91 18.29
CA PRO A 68 4.40 1.83 17.26
C PRO A 68 3.91 2.49 15.98
N GLY A 69 4.81 3.09 15.21
CA GLY A 69 4.47 3.63 13.91
C GLY A 69 3.85 2.57 12.99
N LEU A 70 2.82 2.95 12.25
CA LEU A 70 2.09 2.06 11.35
C LEU A 70 2.96 1.64 10.15
N LEU A 71 2.70 0.46 9.61
CA LEU A 71 3.36 -0.06 8.42
C LEU A 71 2.40 -0.12 7.24
N ASP A 72 2.87 0.33 6.08
CA ASP A 72 2.20 0.15 4.80
C ASP A 72 3.03 -0.78 3.91
N ILE A 73 2.51 -1.97 3.65
CA ILE A 73 3.24 -3.06 2.97
C ILE A 73 2.98 -3.10 1.47
N HIS A 74 2.22 -2.13 0.94
CA HIS A 74 1.94 -2.04 -0.48
C HIS A 74 1.77 -0.58 -0.89
N THR A 75 2.84 -0.03 -1.44
CA THR A 75 2.88 1.33 -1.96
C THR A 75 3.60 1.37 -3.31
N HIS A 76 3.43 2.47 -4.04
CA HIS A 76 4.05 2.77 -5.33
C HIS A 76 4.86 4.07 -5.28
N TYR A 77 5.49 4.32 -4.15
CA TYR A 77 6.35 5.49 -3.91
C TYR A 77 7.70 5.46 -4.64
N ASP A 78 7.94 4.47 -5.51
CA ASP A 78 9.21 4.26 -6.23
C ASP A 78 9.67 5.48 -7.02
N VAL A 79 8.72 6.26 -7.54
CA VAL A 79 8.98 7.51 -8.27
C VAL A 79 8.91 8.70 -7.33
N GLU A 80 7.86 8.82 -6.50
CA GLU A 80 7.67 9.96 -5.61
C GLU A 80 8.83 10.12 -4.62
N VAL A 81 9.43 9.03 -4.14
CA VAL A 81 10.55 9.09 -3.19
C VAL A 81 11.77 9.81 -3.76
N LEU A 82 11.93 9.86 -5.08
CA LEU A 82 13.05 10.55 -5.74
C LEU A 82 12.88 12.06 -5.68
N ASN A 83 11.68 12.57 -5.95
CA ASN A 83 11.37 13.99 -6.01
C ASN A 83 10.84 14.56 -4.68
N GLY A 84 10.19 13.71 -3.86
CA GLY A 84 9.55 14.08 -2.61
C GLY A 84 9.85 13.07 -1.48
N PRO A 85 11.13 12.87 -1.09
CA PRO A 85 11.53 11.80 -0.16
C PRO A 85 10.94 11.89 1.23
N ALA A 86 10.30 13.00 1.54
CA ALA A 86 9.54 13.18 2.78
C ALA A 86 8.34 12.22 2.89
N LEU A 87 7.72 11.85 1.76
CA LEU A 87 6.49 11.03 1.70
C LEU A 87 5.47 11.47 2.76
N ALA A 88 5.24 12.77 2.82
CA ALA A 88 4.56 13.44 3.92
C ALA A 88 3.11 12.97 4.12
N GLU A 89 2.45 12.49 3.06
CA GLU A 89 1.07 12.03 3.16
C GLU A 89 0.96 10.77 4.02
N SER A 90 1.86 9.81 3.87
CA SER A 90 1.89 8.62 4.73
C SER A 90 2.25 8.97 6.17
N LEU A 91 3.28 9.81 6.36
CA LEU A 91 3.72 10.23 7.70
C LEU A 91 2.62 10.95 8.49
N ARG A 92 1.86 11.84 7.84
CA ARG A 92 0.76 12.61 8.44
C ARG A 92 -0.26 11.71 9.16
N HIS A 93 -0.43 10.49 8.67
CA HIS A 93 -1.37 9.50 9.21
C HIS A 93 -0.73 8.44 10.10
N GLY A 94 0.52 8.68 10.55
CA GLY A 94 1.23 7.79 11.46
C GLY A 94 1.91 6.59 10.80
N VAL A 95 1.95 6.52 9.45
CA VAL A 95 2.68 5.48 8.73
C VAL A 95 4.16 5.85 8.72
N THR A 96 4.96 5.16 9.51
CA THR A 96 6.40 5.42 9.65
C THR A 96 7.28 4.47 8.84
N THR A 97 6.70 3.45 8.22
CA THR A 97 7.40 2.50 7.35
C THR A 97 6.54 2.18 6.13
N VAL A 98 7.11 2.35 4.93
CA VAL A 98 6.45 2.04 3.65
C VAL A 98 7.27 1.07 2.83
N MET A 99 6.60 0.24 1.99
CA MET A 99 7.25 -0.73 1.11
C MET A 99 7.16 -0.30 -0.34
N LEU A 100 8.32 -0.15 -0.98
CA LEU A 100 8.49 0.11 -2.41
C LEU A 100 8.51 -1.19 -3.23
N GLY A 101 8.43 -1.07 -4.54
CA GLY A 101 8.65 -2.19 -5.46
C GLY A 101 7.47 -3.14 -5.56
N SER A 102 6.25 -2.69 -5.29
CA SER A 102 5.03 -3.49 -5.41
C SER A 102 4.68 -3.78 -6.88
N CYS A 103 3.75 -4.71 -7.12
CA CYS A 103 3.14 -4.99 -8.43
C CYS A 103 4.13 -5.28 -9.57
N SER A 104 5.29 -5.87 -9.27
CA SER A 104 6.39 -6.16 -10.22
C SER A 104 7.18 -4.94 -10.71
N LEU A 105 6.89 -3.76 -10.20
CA LEU A 105 7.51 -2.50 -10.61
C LEU A 105 8.61 -2.08 -9.63
N SER A 106 9.68 -1.54 -10.13
CA SER A 106 10.72 -0.82 -9.38
C SER A 106 11.55 0.04 -10.34
N THR A 107 12.29 1.01 -9.81
CA THR A 107 13.14 1.92 -10.60
C THR A 107 14.63 1.56 -10.49
N ILE A 108 14.94 0.29 -10.22
CA ILE A 108 16.32 -0.12 -9.90
C ILE A 108 17.16 -0.26 -11.17
N HIS A 109 16.67 -1.00 -12.16
CA HIS A 109 17.46 -1.36 -13.35
C HIS A 109 17.01 -0.61 -14.62
N VAL A 110 15.69 -0.33 -14.78
CA VAL A 110 15.16 0.39 -15.94
C VAL A 110 15.62 1.83 -16.01
N ASP A 111 15.70 2.40 -17.22
CA ASP A 111 15.90 3.82 -17.45
C ASP A 111 14.60 4.63 -17.30
N GLY A 112 14.67 5.96 -17.49
CA GLY A 112 13.51 6.85 -17.33
C GLY A 112 12.40 6.55 -18.32
N THR A 113 12.74 6.24 -19.59
CA THR A 113 11.76 5.94 -20.63
C THR A 113 10.98 4.65 -20.33
N ASP A 114 11.71 3.57 -20.03
CA ASP A 114 11.10 2.29 -19.66
C ASP A 114 10.31 2.40 -18.35
N ALA A 115 10.80 3.16 -17.36
CA ALA A 115 10.08 3.46 -16.13
C ALA A 115 8.77 4.21 -16.42
N GLY A 116 8.81 5.24 -17.28
CA GLY A 116 7.64 5.99 -17.72
C GLY A 116 6.56 5.09 -18.35
N ASP A 117 6.98 4.14 -19.19
CA ASP A 117 6.08 3.19 -19.83
C ASP A 117 5.50 2.17 -18.83
N LEU A 118 6.29 1.76 -17.83
CA LEU A 118 5.86 0.80 -16.78
C LEU A 118 4.90 1.42 -15.77
N PHE A 119 5.18 2.64 -15.28
CA PHE A 119 4.40 3.27 -14.21
C PHE A 119 3.24 4.13 -14.72
N GLY A 120 3.37 4.72 -15.91
CA GLY A 120 2.50 5.81 -16.37
C GLY A 120 1.02 5.44 -16.38
N ARG A 121 0.66 4.26 -16.86
CA ARG A 121 -0.72 3.84 -16.99
C ARG A 121 -1.18 2.91 -15.87
N VAL A 122 -0.33 1.95 -15.49
CA VAL A 122 -0.65 0.98 -14.44
C VAL A 122 -0.94 1.70 -13.14
N GLU A 123 -0.06 2.63 -12.77
CA GLU A 123 -0.14 3.36 -11.50
C GLU A 123 -0.78 4.75 -11.65
N ALA A 124 -1.24 5.10 -12.86
CA ALA A 124 -1.82 6.41 -13.16
C ALA A 124 -0.96 7.59 -12.65
N ILE A 125 0.36 7.50 -12.85
CA ILE A 125 1.32 8.57 -12.63
C ILE A 125 1.64 9.19 -13.99
N PRO A 126 1.56 10.51 -14.19
CA PRO A 126 1.86 11.10 -15.48
C PRO A 126 3.25 10.71 -16.00
N ARG A 127 3.30 10.07 -17.16
CA ARG A 127 4.49 9.44 -17.75
C ARG A 127 5.72 10.36 -17.76
N GLU A 128 5.53 11.62 -18.15
CA GLU A 128 6.61 12.60 -18.25
C GLU A 128 7.24 12.92 -16.88
N HIS A 129 6.44 12.89 -15.81
CA HIS A 129 6.98 13.08 -14.46
C HIS A 129 7.80 11.87 -14.00
N VAL A 130 7.41 10.65 -14.41
CA VAL A 130 8.20 9.44 -14.13
C VAL A 130 9.54 9.51 -14.83
N ILE A 131 9.54 9.84 -16.13
CA ILE A 131 10.78 9.99 -16.94
C ILE A 131 11.71 11.01 -16.29
N THR A 132 11.19 12.22 -16.03
CA THR A 132 11.97 13.30 -15.43
C THR A 132 12.56 12.89 -14.09
N ALA A 133 11.75 12.31 -13.20
CA ALA A 133 12.20 11.91 -11.88
C ALA A 133 13.33 10.87 -11.93
N VAL A 134 13.21 9.88 -12.81
CA VAL A 134 14.24 8.84 -12.94
C VAL A 134 15.50 9.41 -13.60
N ASP A 135 15.38 10.16 -14.69
CA ASP A 135 16.54 10.72 -15.41
C ASP A 135 17.34 11.72 -14.57
N GLU A 136 16.67 12.53 -13.75
CA GLU A 136 17.33 13.51 -12.88
C GLU A 136 18.02 12.89 -11.67
N HIS A 137 17.48 11.78 -11.12
CA HIS A 137 17.95 11.26 -9.84
C HIS A 137 18.71 9.94 -9.93
N LYS A 138 18.53 9.16 -11.01
CA LYS A 138 19.14 7.83 -11.12
C LYS A 138 20.65 7.92 -11.35
N THR A 139 21.40 7.60 -10.30
CA THR A 139 22.87 7.53 -10.33
C THR A 139 23.40 6.13 -10.00
N TRP A 140 22.51 5.15 -9.89
CA TRP A 140 22.80 3.77 -9.47
C TRP A 140 22.64 2.77 -10.62
N GLN A 141 23.37 1.67 -10.52
CA GLN A 141 23.31 0.54 -11.44
C GLN A 141 23.01 -0.77 -10.70
N THR A 142 23.26 -0.81 -9.39
CA THR A 142 23.11 -1.98 -8.53
C THR A 142 22.14 -1.72 -7.39
N CYS A 143 21.64 -2.81 -6.77
CA CYS A 143 20.75 -2.70 -5.61
C CYS A 143 21.43 -2.02 -4.41
N ASP A 144 22.72 -2.27 -4.16
CA ASP A 144 23.45 -1.61 -3.08
C ASP A 144 23.61 -0.11 -3.32
N GLU A 145 23.88 0.31 -4.57
CA GLU A 145 23.95 1.73 -4.96
C GLU A 145 22.58 2.40 -4.84
N TYR A 146 21.50 1.71 -5.26
CA TYR A 146 20.13 2.21 -5.07
C TYR A 146 19.81 2.48 -3.61
N VAL A 147 20.07 1.52 -2.73
CA VAL A 147 19.89 1.71 -1.29
C VAL A 147 20.73 2.88 -0.77
N ALA A 148 22.01 2.97 -1.18
CA ALA A 148 22.89 4.07 -0.79
C ALA A 148 22.39 5.42 -1.34
N ALA A 149 21.80 5.46 -2.52
CA ALA A 149 21.19 6.67 -3.08
C ALA A 149 19.97 7.10 -2.24
N LEU A 150 19.06 6.18 -1.94
CA LEU A 150 17.92 6.46 -1.07
C LEU A 150 18.35 6.96 0.32
N GLU A 151 19.37 6.34 0.92
CA GLU A 151 19.88 6.74 2.25
C GLU A 151 20.56 8.12 2.26
N ARG A 152 20.88 8.70 1.10
CA ARG A 152 21.35 10.09 1.00
C ARG A 152 20.22 11.12 0.96
N LEU A 153 19.01 10.70 0.59
CA LEU A 153 17.86 11.58 0.53
C LEU A 153 17.36 11.97 1.95
N PRO A 154 16.69 13.10 2.12
CA PRO A 154 16.03 13.48 3.36
C PRO A 154 14.74 12.67 3.59
N LEU A 155 14.88 11.34 3.68
CA LEU A 155 13.77 10.41 3.89
C LEU A 155 12.95 10.79 5.11
N GLY A 156 11.62 10.85 4.95
CA GLY A 156 10.69 11.00 6.05
C GLY A 156 10.46 9.66 6.76
N PRO A 157 9.72 8.71 6.19
CA PRO A 157 9.51 7.38 6.76
C PRO A 157 10.69 6.46 6.50
N ASN A 158 10.71 5.33 7.20
CA ASN A 158 11.54 4.20 6.84
C ASN A 158 11.04 3.56 5.54
N LEU A 159 11.97 3.02 4.75
CA LEU A 159 11.69 2.32 3.51
C LEU A 159 12.07 0.86 3.64
N ALA A 160 11.26 -0.04 3.11
CA ALA A 160 11.64 -1.39 2.75
C ALA A 160 11.28 -1.61 1.28
N ALA A 161 11.86 -2.58 0.59
CA ALA A 161 11.60 -2.74 -0.83
C ALA A 161 11.54 -4.19 -1.30
N PHE A 162 10.70 -4.44 -2.31
CA PHE A 162 10.81 -5.55 -3.23
C PHE A 162 11.64 -5.15 -4.45
N ILE A 163 12.26 -6.12 -5.12
CA ILE A 163 12.73 -5.92 -6.49
C ILE A 163 11.61 -6.31 -7.46
N GLY A 164 11.31 -5.46 -8.43
CA GLY A 164 10.28 -5.69 -9.42
C GLY A 164 10.71 -6.72 -10.47
N HIS A 165 9.88 -7.74 -10.71
CA HIS A 165 10.16 -8.73 -11.76
C HIS A 165 10.09 -8.10 -13.17
N SER A 166 9.17 -7.14 -13.38
CA SER A 166 9.07 -6.41 -14.64
C SER A 166 10.28 -5.53 -14.89
N ASP A 167 10.83 -4.87 -13.85
CA ASP A 167 12.06 -4.10 -13.91
C ASP A 167 13.24 -5.00 -14.37
N MET A 168 13.51 -6.11 -13.66
CA MET A 168 14.58 -7.05 -14.03
C MET A 168 14.41 -7.60 -15.46
N ARG A 169 13.18 -7.98 -15.82
CA ARG A 169 12.88 -8.57 -17.13
C ARG A 169 13.06 -7.56 -18.27
N THR A 170 12.64 -6.30 -18.06
CA THR A 170 12.84 -5.19 -19.01
C THR A 170 14.32 -4.90 -19.19
N ALA A 171 15.09 -4.80 -18.10
CA ALA A 171 16.50 -4.50 -18.14
C ALA A 171 17.32 -5.54 -18.93
N VAL A 172 16.98 -6.83 -18.86
CA VAL A 172 17.76 -7.89 -19.53
C VAL A 172 17.27 -8.23 -20.93
N MET A 173 15.97 -8.03 -21.24
CA MET A 173 15.38 -8.41 -22.51
C MET A 173 15.03 -7.23 -23.42
N GLY A 174 14.98 -6.00 -22.87
CA GLY A 174 14.33 -4.84 -23.47
C GLY A 174 12.80 -4.93 -23.39
N LEU A 175 12.13 -3.80 -23.20
CA LEU A 175 10.68 -3.72 -22.95
C LEU A 175 9.85 -4.37 -24.08
N ASP A 176 10.21 -4.13 -25.35
CA ASP A 176 9.49 -4.68 -26.50
C ASP A 176 9.49 -6.22 -26.49
N ARG A 177 10.66 -6.86 -26.37
CA ARG A 177 10.75 -8.33 -26.35
C ARG A 177 10.19 -8.94 -25.06
N ALA A 178 10.35 -8.26 -23.93
CA ALA A 178 9.86 -8.69 -22.63
C ALA A 178 8.32 -8.78 -22.59
N THR A 179 7.63 -8.02 -23.46
CA THR A 179 6.17 -7.93 -23.55
C THR A 179 5.57 -8.63 -24.77
N GLN A 180 6.33 -9.49 -25.43
CA GLN A 180 5.84 -10.30 -26.56
C GLN A 180 5.47 -11.71 -26.11
N LYS A 181 4.27 -12.16 -26.50
CA LYS A 181 3.79 -13.51 -26.21
C LYS A 181 4.74 -14.58 -26.81
N GLY A 182 5.12 -15.54 -25.97
CA GLY A 182 5.98 -16.65 -26.40
C GLY A 182 7.48 -16.36 -26.30
N GLN A 183 7.90 -15.11 -26.15
CA GLN A 183 9.30 -14.78 -25.93
C GLN A 183 9.77 -15.26 -24.55
N ARG A 184 10.95 -15.84 -24.52
CA ARG A 184 11.57 -16.37 -23.30
C ARG A 184 12.96 -15.78 -23.12
N PRO A 185 13.42 -15.58 -21.88
CA PRO A 185 14.80 -15.18 -21.66
C PRO A 185 15.75 -16.29 -22.14
N THR A 186 16.86 -15.91 -22.72
CA THR A 186 17.99 -16.79 -22.98
C THR A 186 18.56 -17.33 -21.67
N ARG A 187 19.52 -18.27 -21.75
CA ARG A 187 20.19 -18.79 -20.54
C ARG A 187 20.99 -17.71 -19.81
N SER A 188 21.62 -16.80 -20.54
CA SER A 188 22.39 -15.67 -19.99
C SER A 188 21.48 -14.64 -19.32
N GLU A 189 20.37 -14.27 -19.96
CA GLU A 189 19.39 -13.33 -19.40
C GLU A 189 18.71 -13.91 -18.15
N GLN A 190 18.37 -15.19 -18.16
CA GLN A 190 17.86 -15.85 -16.95
C GLN A 190 18.90 -15.84 -15.81
N ALA A 191 20.16 -16.11 -16.10
CA ALA A 191 21.22 -16.06 -15.10
C ALA A 191 21.43 -14.64 -14.57
N GLU A 192 21.29 -13.63 -15.43
CA GLU A 192 21.37 -12.23 -15.03
C GLU A 192 20.23 -11.80 -14.10
N MET A 193 18.97 -12.16 -14.40
CA MET A 193 17.85 -11.90 -13.48
C MET A 193 18.04 -12.61 -12.13
N GLU A 194 18.61 -13.83 -12.13
CA GLU A 194 18.93 -14.54 -10.91
C GLU A 194 20.03 -13.82 -10.10
N ARG A 195 21.02 -13.24 -10.79
CA ARG A 195 22.08 -12.43 -10.15
C ARG A 195 21.50 -11.16 -9.54
N MET A 196 20.67 -10.40 -10.30
CA MET A 196 19.99 -9.20 -9.83
C MET A 196 19.15 -9.48 -8.57
N LEU A 197 18.35 -10.57 -8.59
CA LEU A 197 17.58 -10.98 -7.43
C LEU A 197 18.47 -11.34 -6.24
N ALA A 198 19.55 -12.09 -6.46
CA ALA A 198 20.46 -12.47 -5.39
C ALA A 198 21.15 -11.25 -4.75
N GLU A 199 21.52 -10.24 -5.56
CA GLU A 199 22.06 -8.96 -5.08
C GLU A 199 21.03 -8.18 -4.26
N ALA A 200 19.80 -8.07 -4.74
CA ALA A 200 18.72 -7.42 -4.00
C ALA A 200 18.50 -8.07 -2.62
N LEU A 201 18.47 -9.42 -2.58
CA LEU A 201 18.31 -10.15 -1.31
C LEU A 201 19.50 -9.93 -0.37
N LYS A 202 20.73 -9.81 -0.90
CA LYS A 202 21.93 -9.48 -0.14
C LYS A 202 21.91 -8.04 0.38
N ALA A 203 21.44 -7.09 -0.43
CA ALA A 203 21.25 -5.69 -0.04
C ALA A 203 20.15 -5.50 1.02
N GLY A 204 19.37 -6.55 1.31
CA GLY A 204 18.36 -6.56 2.37
C GLY A 204 16.93 -6.32 1.91
N PHE A 205 16.65 -6.45 0.63
CA PHE A 205 15.27 -6.39 0.11
C PHE A 205 14.40 -7.48 0.73
N VAL A 206 13.13 -7.19 0.92
CA VAL A 206 12.17 -8.14 1.53
C VAL A 206 11.85 -9.32 0.62
N GLY A 207 12.05 -9.16 -0.69
CA GLY A 207 11.81 -10.20 -1.67
C GLY A 207 11.67 -9.66 -3.09
N MET A 208 10.81 -10.31 -3.87
CA MET A 208 10.51 -9.96 -5.26
C MET A 208 9.00 -9.79 -5.42
N SER A 209 8.58 -8.78 -6.16
CA SER A 209 7.21 -8.63 -6.62
C SER A 209 7.06 -9.14 -8.07
N SER A 210 5.91 -9.75 -8.41
CA SER A 210 5.64 -10.28 -9.74
C SER A 210 4.14 -10.25 -10.04
N MET A 211 3.73 -9.56 -11.08
CA MET A 211 2.34 -9.39 -11.47
C MET A 211 1.98 -10.33 -12.63
N GLN A 212 0.78 -10.92 -12.59
CA GLN A 212 0.25 -11.76 -13.66
C GLN A 212 -1.18 -11.36 -14.06
N LEU A 213 -1.66 -10.22 -13.56
CA LEU A 213 -2.93 -9.65 -13.99
C LEU A 213 -2.86 -9.19 -15.44
N LEU A 214 -3.95 -9.38 -16.19
CA LEU A 214 -4.05 -9.00 -17.59
C LEU A 214 -4.51 -7.54 -17.78
N PHE A 215 -4.98 -6.90 -16.71
CA PHE A 215 -5.50 -5.53 -16.74
C PHE A 215 -4.41 -4.47 -16.61
N ASP A 216 -3.26 -4.83 -16.08
CA ASP A 216 -2.13 -3.92 -15.91
C ASP A 216 -1.48 -3.65 -17.26
N LYS A 217 -1.75 -2.46 -17.82
CA LYS A 217 -1.35 -2.10 -19.18
C LYS A 217 -0.25 -1.04 -19.18
N LEU A 218 0.71 -1.21 -20.07
CA LEU A 218 1.78 -0.26 -20.32
C LEU A 218 1.28 1.01 -21.01
N ASP A 219 1.98 2.10 -20.78
CA ASP A 219 1.91 3.32 -21.58
C ASP A 219 3.00 3.33 -22.67
N GLY A 220 3.42 4.51 -23.13
CA GLY A 220 4.43 4.71 -24.15
C GLY A 220 3.93 4.57 -25.57
N ASP A 221 4.85 4.62 -26.54
CA ASP A 221 4.50 4.62 -27.95
C ASP A 221 4.69 3.26 -28.61
N VAL A 222 5.67 2.47 -28.15
CA VAL A 222 6.03 1.17 -28.76
C VAL A 222 5.26 0.01 -28.14
N CYS A 223 5.13 -0.03 -26.80
CA CYS A 223 4.56 -1.17 -26.07
C CYS A 223 3.17 -0.88 -25.50
N ARG A 224 2.57 0.22 -25.87
CA ARG A 224 1.29 0.68 -25.37
C ARG A 224 0.22 -0.40 -25.39
N SER A 225 -0.53 -0.50 -24.30
CA SER A 225 -1.64 -1.45 -24.13
C SER A 225 -1.23 -2.92 -24.05
N ARG A 226 0.06 -3.24 -24.06
CA ARG A 226 0.53 -4.57 -23.68
C ARG A 226 0.49 -4.69 -22.16
N THR A 227 0.41 -5.92 -21.65
CA THR A 227 0.49 -6.18 -20.20
C THR A 227 1.93 -6.05 -19.71
N LEU A 228 2.10 -5.96 -18.39
CA LEU A 228 3.42 -5.87 -17.75
C LEU A 228 4.35 -7.03 -18.16
N PRO A 229 5.67 -6.80 -18.26
CA PRO A 229 6.65 -7.83 -18.63
C PRO A 229 6.55 -9.13 -17.82
N SER A 230 6.31 -9.06 -16.51
CA SER A 230 6.19 -10.24 -15.65
C SER A 230 5.01 -11.15 -15.98
N THR A 231 3.96 -10.63 -16.64
CA THR A 231 2.80 -11.41 -17.11
C THR A 231 3.19 -12.46 -18.16
N TYR A 232 4.24 -12.18 -18.94
CA TYR A 232 4.75 -13.08 -19.98
C TYR A 232 5.78 -14.09 -19.47
N ALA A 233 6.11 -14.05 -18.17
CA ALA A 233 7.12 -14.93 -17.57
C ALA A 233 6.70 -16.41 -17.64
N GLY A 234 7.63 -17.26 -18.05
CA GLY A 234 7.35 -18.69 -18.15
C GLY A 234 7.55 -19.46 -16.84
N PRO A 235 6.95 -20.67 -16.72
CA PRO A 235 7.07 -21.47 -15.50
C PRO A 235 8.51 -21.82 -15.10
N ARG A 236 9.44 -21.94 -16.08
CA ARG A 236 10.86 -22.21 -15.80
C ARG A 236 11.55 -21.00 -15.19
N GLU A 237 11.31 -19.80 -15.73
CA GLU A 237 11.82 -18.54 -15.23
C GLU A 237 11.37 -18.33 -13.78
N LEU A 238 10.06 -18.36 -13.54
CA LEU A 238 9.48 -18.19 -12.21
C LEU A 238 9.98 -19.23 -11.21
N ARG A 239 10.14 -20.50 -11.61
CA ARG A 239 10.64 -21.56 -10.72
C ARG A 239 12.05 -21.27 -10.21
N ARG A 240 12.93 -20.75 -11.05
CA ARG A 240 14.31 -20.44 -10.71
C ARG A 240 14.38 -19.27 -9.72
N LEU A 241 13.68 -18.16 -10.01
CA LEU A 241 13.59 -16.99 -9.13
C LEU A 241 12.97 -17.36 -7.77
N LYS A 242 11.85 -18.08 -7.77
CA LYS A 242 11.19 -18.57 -6.55
C LYS A 242 12.07 -19.51 -5.72
N SER A 243 12.98 -20.24 -6.35
CA SER A 243 13.96 -21.08 -5.63
C SER A 243 14.95 -20.24 -4.83
N LEU A 244 15.39 -19.10 -5.35
CA LEU A 244 16.25 -18.16 -4.62
C LEU A 244 15.53 -17.55 -3.42
N LEU A 245 14.29 -17.09 -3.60
CA LEU A 245 13.46 -16.56 -2.52
C LEU A 245 13.27 -17.58 -1.38
N ARG A 246 12.97 -18.85 -1.72
CA ARG A 246 12.85 -19.94 -0.73
C ARG A 246 14.13 -20.13 0.08
N LYS A 247 15.27 -20.21 -0.60
CA LYS A 247 16.57 -20.41 0.06
C LYS A 247 16.90 -19.28 1.02
N ALA A 248 16.57 -18.04 0.62
CA ALA A 248 16.79 -16.87 1.44
C ALA A 248 15.70 -16.65 2.52
N GLY A 249 14.58 -17.39 2.47
CA GLY A 249 13.41 -17.17 3.33
C GLY A 249 12.78 -15.80 3.15
N ARG A 250 12.75 -15.33 1.90
CA ARG A 250 12.19 -14.02 1.49
C ARG A 250 10.84 -14.17 0.81
N VAL A 251 10.17 -13.06 0.63
CA VAL A 251 8.78 -12.98 0.20
C VAL A 251 8.66 -12.92 -1.32
N LEU A 252 7.69 -13.64 -1.87
CA LEU A 252 7.10 -13.39 -3.17
C LEU A 252 5.80 -12.59 -2.96
N GLN A 253 5.76 -11.34 -3.40
CA GLN A 253 4.51 -10.61 -3.58
C GLN A 253 3.99 -10.89 -4.99
N SER A 254 2.70 -11.17 -5.19
CA SER A 254 2.16 -11.40 -6.53
C SER A 254 0.68 -11.05 -6.66
N GLY A 255 0.30 -10.55 -7.85
CA GLY A 255 -1.08 -10.51 -8.32
C GLY A 255 -1.33 -11.71 -9.23
N PRO A 256 -2.19 -12.67 -8.86
CA PRO A 256 -2.47 -13.84 -9.70
C PRO A 256 -3.31 -13.45 -10.92
N ASP A 257 -3.20 -14.24 -11.98
CA ASP A 257 -4.18 -14.22 -13.06
C ASP A 257 -5.51 -14.81 -12.56
N ILE A 258 -6.46 -13.93 -12.26
CA ILE A 258 -7.77 -14.30 -11.70
C ILE A 258 -8.71 -14.91 -12.73
N GLU A 259 -8.42 -14.75 -14.03
CA GLU A 259 -9.16 -15.41 -15.12
C GLU A 259 -8.78 -16.89 -15.25
N ASN A 260 -7.63 -17.27 -14.71
CA ASN A 260 -7.10 -18.63 -14.79
C ASN A 260 -7.02 -19.29 -13.40
N PRO A 261 -8.04 -20.10 -12.99
CA PRO A 261 -8.04 -20.77 -11.69
C PRO A 261 -6.83 -21.67 -11.45
N LEU A 262 -6.23 -22.24 -12.52
CA LEU A 262 -5.01 -23.05 -12.41
C LEU A 262 -3.80 -22.19 -12.05
N ASN A 263 -3.73 -20.96 -12.54
CA ASN A 263 -2.68 -20.01 -12.16
C ASN A 263 -2.81 -19.68 -10.67
N LEU A 264 -3.98 -19.25 -10.21
CA LEU A 264 -4.25 -18.97 -8.81
C LEU A 264 -3.92 -20.17 -7.92
N GLY A 265 -4.43 -21.36 -8.25
CA GLY A 265 -4.15 -22.59 -7.53
C GLY A 265 -2.65 -22.92 -7.48
N SER A 266 -1.94 -22.73 -8.59
CA SER A 266 -0.48 -22.91 -8.66
C SER A 266 0.27 -21.90 -7.77
N GLN A 267 -0.16 -20.64 -7.73
CA GLN A 267 0.44 -19.61 -6.90
C GLN A 267 0.24 -19.89 -5.40
N ILE A 268 -0.93 -20.38 -5.02
CA ILE A 268 -1.21 -20.80 -3.65
C ILE A 268 -0.38 -22.04 -3.28
N ALA A 269 -0.42 -23.08 -4.13
CA ALA A 269 0.28 -24.34 -3.88
C ALA A 269 1.81 -24.21 -3.77
N GLN A 270 2.39 -23.22 -4.44
CA GLN A 270 3.84 -22.98 -4.35
C GLN A 270 4.30 -22.48 -2.98
N SER A 271 3.41 -21.92 -2.15
CA SER A 271 3.77 -21.56 -0.76
C SER A 271 4.05 -22.78 0.11
N LEU A 272 3.53 -23.97 -0.27
CA LEU A 272 3.71 -25.21 0.50
C LEU A 272 5.17 -25.63 0.59
N GLY A 273 5.54 -26.07 1.79
CA GLY A 273 6.88 -26.56 2.14
C GLY A 273 7.09 -28.06 1.98
N ILE A 274 6.31 -28.77 1.14
CA ILE A 274 6.41 -30.21 0.97
C ILE A 274 7.81 -30.59 0.45
N PHE A 275 8.59 -31.31 1.27
CA PHE A 275 10.00 -31.70 1.05
C PHE A 275 10.99 -30.54 0.78
N ARG A 276 10.61 -29.30 1.11
CA ARG A 276 11.42 -28.08 0.94
C ARG A 276 10.95 -26.97 1.89
N ASN A 277 11.71 -25.88 2.05
CA ASN A 277 11.24 -24.72 2.80
C ASN A 277 9.99 -24.12 2.14
N PRO A 278 9.00 -23.64 2.91
CA PRO A 278 7.86 -22.91 2.37
C PRO A 278 8.35 -21.64 1.65
N LEU A 279 7.60 -21.22 0.64
CA LEU A 279 7.79 -19.90 0.05
C LEU A 279 6.85 -18.93 0.75
N LYS A 280 7.40 -17.93 1.42
CA LYS A 280 6.60 -16.81 1.91
C LYS A 280 5.91 -16.15 0.73
N THR A 281 4.59 -16.20 0.69
CA THR A 281 3.81 -15.71 -0.44
C THR A 281 2.75 -14.74 0.05
N SER A 282 2.80 -13.50 -0.47
CA SER A 282 1.82 -12.44 -0.23
C SER A 282 1.07 -12.17 -1.53
N LEU A 283 -0.22 -12.47 -1.59
CA LEU A 283 -1.04 -12.29 -2.79
C LEU A 283 -2.00 -11.11 -2.69
N LEU A 284 -2.14 -10.39 -3.76
CA LEU A 284 -3.18 -9.40 -4.03
C LEU A 284 -4.47 -10.10 -4.47
N SER A 285 -5.62 -9.68 -4.02
CA SER A 285 -5.92 -9.10 -2.73
C SER A 285 -7.14 -9.81 -2.15
N ALA A 286 -7.28 -9.83 -0.83
CA ALA A 286 -8.54 -10.20 -0.19
C ALA A 286 -9.50 -9.01 -0.30
N ALA A 287 -10.16 -8.89 -1.45
CA ALA A 287 -11.13 -7.83 -1.73
C ALA A 287 -12.55 -8.42 -1.80
N ASP A 288 -13.48 -7.79 -1.10
CA ASP A 288 -14.91 -8.10 -1.15
C ASP A 288 -15.55 -7.39 -2.34
N VAL A 289 -15.28 -7.90 -3.56
CA VAL A 289 -15.73 -7.26 -4.80
C VAL A 289 -17.25 -7.35 -4.96
N LYS A 290 -17.90 -6.22 -5.31
CA LYS A 290 -19.35 -6.17 -5.52
C LYS A 290 -19.81 -7.09 -6.65
N SER A 291 -18.98 -7.30 -7.67
CA SER A 291 -19.25 -8.16 -8.82
C SER A 291 -19.34 -9.65 -8.45
N ASN A 292 -18.67 -10.10 -7.39
CA ASN A 292 -18.67 -11.50 -6.93
C ASN A 292 -18.57 -11.59 -5.40
N PRO A 293 -19.67 -11.39 -4.67
CA PRO A 293 -19.68 -11.34 -3.20
C PRO A 293 -19.41 -12.69 -2.52
N TYR A 294 -19.35 -13.79 -3.29
CA TYR A 294 -19.08 -15.13 -2.74
C TYR A 294 -17.60 -15.49 -2.76
N ALA A 295 -16.81 -14.92 -3.66
CA ALA A 295 -15.39 -15.23 -3.81
C ALA A 295 -14.61 -15.03 -2.49
N ILE A 296 -14.89 -13.94 -1.78
CA ILE A 296 -14.22 -13.58 -0.52
C ILE A 296 -14.39 -14.64 0.57
N THR A 297 -15.49 -15.40 0.55
CA THR A 297 -15.78 -16.42 1.58
C THR A 297 -14.80 -17.59 1.55
N LEU A 298 -14.11 -17.80 0.45
CA LEU A 298 -13.14 -18.89 0.25
C LEU A 298 -11.71 -18.48 0.60
N LEU A 299 -11.37 -17.19 0.56
CA LEU A 299 -9.98 -16.72 0.65
C LEU A 299 -9.35 -17.04 2.01
N GLY A 300 -10.04 -16.72 3.11
CA GLY A 300 -9.56 -17.02 4.45
C GLY A 300 -9.40 -18.54 4.71
N PRO A 301 -10.40 -19.38 4.47
CA PRO A 301 -10.29 -20.83 4.59
C PRO A 301 -9.13 -21.42 3.77
N VAL A 302 -8.91 -20.94 2.55
CA VAL A 302 -7.79 -21.39 1.69
C VAL A 302 -6.44 -21.04 2.33
N ALA A 303 -6.24 -19.79 2.78
CA ALA A 303 -5.02 -19.38 3.44
C ALA A 303 -4.74 -20.22 4.70
N ARG A 304 -5.75 -20.42 5.55
CA ARG A 304 -5.61 -21.26 6.74
C ARG A 304 -5.28 -22.71 6.43
N LEU A 305 -5.90 -23.29 5.41
CA LEU A 305 -5.60 -24.67 4.99
C LEU A 305 -4.15 -24.79 4.51
N VAL A 306 -3.71 -23.89 3.64
CA VAL A 306 -2.35 -23.89 3.10
C VAL A 306 -1.32 -23.76 4.24
N ASN A 307 -1.56 -22.84 5.18
CA ASN A 307 -0.66 -22.63 6.31
C ASN A 307 -0.63 -23.84 7.27
N ARG A 308 -1.77 -24.51 7.50
CA ARG A 308 -1.83 -25.79 8.26
C ARG A 308 -1.05 -26.92 7.58
N LEU A 309 -0.98 -26.90 6.25
CA LEU A 309 -0.21 -27.88 5.47
C LEU A 309 1.28 -27.51 5.34
N GLY A 310 1.77 -26.56 6.14
CA GLY A 310 3.16 -26.15 6.17
C GLY A 310 3.53 -25.10 5.12
N GLY A 311 2.55 -24.35 4.62
CA GLY A 311 2.77 -23.15 3.81
C GLY A 311 3.08 -21.92 4.66
N ASP A 312 3.48 -20.85 4.00
CA ASP A 312 3.63 -19.51 4.58
C ASP A 312 2.98 -18.51 3.63
N PHE A 313 1.66 -18.38 3.75
CA PHE A 313 0.80 -17.70 2.79
C PHE A 313 -0.06 -16.64 3.48
N ARG A 314 -0.15 -15.45 2.88
CA ARG A 314 -0.99 -14.33 3.31
C ARG A 314 -1.65 -13.67 2.11
N TRP A 315 -2.89 -13.19 2.31
CA TRP A 315 -3.55 -12.24 1.43
C TRP A 315 -3.27 -10.82 1.90
N GLN A 316 -3.02 -9.89 0.98
CA GLN A 316 -3.03 -8.45 1.31
C GLN A 316 -4.47 -7.93 1.30
N HIS A 317 -4.77 -6.96 2.15
CA HIS A 317 -6.11 -6.40 2.31
C HIS A 317 -6.07 -4.91 2.62
N LEU A 318 -6.93 -4.17 1.94
CA LEU A 318 -7.28 -2.80 2.27
C LEU A 318 -8.47 -2.85 3.27
N PRO A 319 -8.29 -2.46 4.54
CA PRO A 319 -9.32 -2.65 5.58
C PRO A 319 -10.43 -1.59 5.58
N VAL A 320 -10.65 -0.94 4.44
CA VAL A 320 -11.66 0.11 4.25
C VAL A 320 -12.41 -0.10 2.93
N PRO A 321 -13.58 0.53 2.72
CA PRO A 321 -14.23 0.53 1.41
C PRO A 321 -13.30 1.02 0.32
N PHE A 322 -13.22 0.25 -0.79
CA PHE A 322 -12.42 0.62 -1.93
C PHE A 322 -13.22 1.51 -2.87
N GLU A 323 -13.29 2.78 -2.51
CA GLU A 323 -13.92 3.83 -3.26
C GLU A 323 -12.91 4.46 -4.22
N VAL A 324 -13.29 4.59 -5.49
CA VAL A 324 -12.46 5.18 -6.53
C VAL A 324 -13.17 6.35 -7.19
N TYR A 325 -12.39 7.33 -7.61
CA TYR A 325 -12.84 8.55 -8.28
C TYR A 325 -12.28 8.58 -9.70
N ALA A 326 -12.97 9.27 -10.59
CA ALA A 326 -12.53 9.45 -11.96
C ALA A 326 -12.82 10.86 -12.47
N ASP A 327 -11.97 11.32 -13.37
CA ASP A 327 -12.17 12.51 -14.18
C ASP A 327 -12.63 12.04 -15.58
N GLY A 328 -13.89 12.31 -15.94
CA GLY A 328 -14.49 11.81 -17.18
C GLY A 328 -14.42 10.28 -17.28
N ILE A 329 -13.71 9.77 -18.30
CA ILE A 329 -13.54 8.33 -18.55
C ILE A 329 -12.20 7.78 -18.01
N ASP A 330 -11.37 8.63 -17.41
CA ASP A 330 -10.03 8.21 -16.98
C ASP A 330 -10.06 7.42 -15.67
N LEU A 331 -10.35 6.12 -15.79
CA LEU A 331 -10.28 5.17 -14.69
C LEU A 331 -9.96 3.76 -15.21
N VAL A 332 -9.03 3.09 -14.58
CA VAL A 332 -8.52 1.77 -14.96
C VAL A 332 -9.60 0.66 -15.03
N ILE A 333 -10.73 0.82 -14.35
CA ILE A 333 -11.84 -0.14 -14.43
C ILE A 333 -12.41 -0.32 -15.84
N PHE A 334 -12.25 0.66 -16.72
CA PHE A 334 -12.67 0.56 -18.11
C PHE A 334 -11.78 -0.36 -18.96
N GLU A 335 -10.59 -0.77 -18.45
CA GLU A 335 -9.75 -1.79 -19.08
C GLU A 335 -10.40 -3.18 -19.11
N GLU A 336 -11.38 -3.43 -18.27
CA GLU A 336 -12.02 -4.74 -18.11
C GLU A 336 -12.88 -5.15 -19.31
N PHE A 337 -13.19 -4.24 -20.23
CA PHE A 337 -14.00 -4.54 -21.41
C PHE A 337 -13.60 -3.69 -22.61
N GLY A 338 -13.75 -4.27 -23.80
CA GLY A 338 -13.14 -3.75 -25.03
C GLY A 338 -13.60 -2.34 -25.43
N ALA A 339 -14.88 -2.00 -25.23
CA ALA A 339 -15.37 -0.64 -25.53
C ALA A 339 -14.82 0.39 -24.54
N GLY A 340 -14.76 0.06 -23.25
CA GLY A 340 -14.14 0.92 -22.23
C GLY A 340 -12.66 1.13 -22.50
N ALA A 341 -11.93 0.03 -22.70
CA ALA A 341 -10.51 0.08 -23.03
C ALA A 341 -10.24 0.90 -24.31
N ALA A 342 -11.07 0.79 -25.34
CA ALA A 342 -10.90 1.57 -26.57
C ALA A 342 -10.93 3.08 -26.32
N ALA A 343 -11.86 3.59 -25.50
CA ALA A 343 -11.92 5.00 -25.18
C ALA A 343 -10.74 5.45 -24.29
N LEU A 344 -10.39 4.64 -23.31
CA LEU A 344 -9.27 4.93 -22.40
C LEU A 344 -7.92 4.94 -23.15
N HIS A 345 -7.79 4.15 -24.22
CA HIS A 345 -6.55 4.06 -25.02
C HIS A 345 -6.34 5.21 -26.01
N LEU A 346 -7.39 5.92 -26.41
CA LEU A 346 -7.28 7.05 -27.30
C LEU A 346 -6.82 8.28 -26.53
N ARG A 347 -5.58 8.73 -26.80
CA ARG A 347 -5.02 9.97 -26.21
C ARG A 347 -5.62 11.22 -26.86
N ASP A 348 -5.83 11.16 -28.18
CA ASP A 348 -6.40 12.28 -28.89
C ASP A 348 -7.87 12.44 -28.51
N GLU A 349 -8.17 13.58 -27.91
CA GLU A 349 -9.52 13.89 -27.42
C GLU A 349 -10.54 14.00 -28.55
N VAL A 350 -10.15 14.52 -29.70
CA VAL A 350 -11.05 14.69 -30.86
C VAL A 350 -11.46 13.32 -31.40
N GLU A 351 -10.49 12.41 -31.57
CA GLU A 351 -10.75 11.03 -32.03
C GLU A 351 -11.58 10.26 -30.99
N ARG A 352 -11.26 10.39 -29.71
CA ARG A 352 -12.00 9.77 -28.61
C ARG A 352 -13.45 10.25 -28.56
N ASN A 353 -13.66 11.57 -28.66
CA ASN A 353 -14.99 12.17 -28.66
C ASN A 353 -15.78 11.79 -29.91
N ALA A 354 -15.14 11.71 -31.09
CA ALA A 354 -15.79 11.21 -32.33
C ALA A 354 -16.26 9.76 -32.17
N MET A 355 -15.41 8.89 -31.61
CA MET A 355 -15.78 7.49 -31.33
C MET A 355 -16.94 7.41 -30.32
N MET A 356 -16.93 8.18 -29.23
CA MET A 356 -18.00 8.15 -28.21
C MET A 356 -19.34 8.68 -28.72
N ARG A 357 -19.36 9.45 -29.83
CA ARG A 357 -20.59 9.88 -30.52
C ARG A 357 -21.13 8.81 -31.48
N ASP A 358 -20.31 7.87 -31.90
CA ASP A 358 -20.68 6.81 -32.84
C ASP A 358 -21.68 5.83 -32.22
N GLU A 359 -22.82 5.60 -32.91
CA GLU A 359 -23.90 4.78 -32.37
C GLU A 359 -23.53 3.28 -32.29
N ASP A 360 -22.66 2.80 -33.19
CA ASP A 360 -22.20 1.41 -33.14
C ASP A 360 -21.27 1.18 -31.96
N TYR A 361 -20.44 2.18 -31.64
CA TYR A 361 -19.61 2.16 -30.44
C TYR A 361 -20.49 2.19 -29.18
N ARG A 362 -21.49 3.09 -29.07
CA ARG A 362 -22.41 3.16 -27.92
C ARG A 362 -23.17 1.86 -27.72
N ARG A 363 -23.66 1.25 -28.79
CA ARG A 363 -24.34 -0.06 -28.76
C ARG A 363 -23.40 -1.15 -28.24
N ARG A 364 -22.15 -1.15 -28.70
CA ARG A 364 -21.12 -2.08 -28.22
C ARG A 364 -20.83 -1.86 -26.74
N PHE A 365 -20.67 -0.61 -26.30
CA PHE A 365 -20.42 -0.26 -24.90
C PHE A 365 -21.57 -0.74 -24.01
N ARG A 366 -22.83 -0.44 -24.36
CA ARG A 366 -24.02 -0.95 -23.63
C ARG A 366 -23.99 -2.48 -23.49
N LYS A 367 -23.77 -3.19 -24.60
CA LYS A 367 -23.72 -4.66 -24.63
C LYS A 367 -22.61 -5.23 -23.72
N GLU A 368 -21.43 -4.65 -23.75
CA GLU A 368 -20.31 -5.10 -22.92
C GLU A 368 -20.48 -4.73 -21.45
N TYR A 369 -21.03 -3.56 -21.17
CA TYR A 369 -21.42 -3.12 -19.83
C TYR A 369 -22.44 -4.06 -19.18
N GLU A 370 -23.49 -4.45 -19.90
CA GLU A 370 -24.55 -5.35 -19.43
C GLU A 370 -24.11 -6.83 -19.35
N SER A 371 -23.00 -7.18 -20.00
CA SER A 371 -22.52 -8.57 -20.02
C SER A 371 -22.25 -9.09 -18.62
N LYS A 372 -22.88 -10.20 -18.25
CA LYS A 372 -22.67 -10.90 -16.97
C LYS A 372 -21.57 -11.95 -17.06
N PHE A 373 -20.98 -12.16 -18.22
CA PHE A 373 -19.93 -13.14 -18.44
C PHE A 373 -18.54 -12.52 -18.28
N GLY A 374 -17.59 -13.33 -17.81
CA GLY A 374 -16.20 -12.94 -17.58
C GLY A 374 -15.93 -12.52 -16.14
N VAL A 375 -14.65 -12.45 -15.79
CA VAL A 375 -14.18 -11.92 -14.51
C VAL A 375 -14.33 -10.41 -14.52
N ARG A 376 -14.89 -9.87 -13.47
CA ARG A 376 -15.08 -8.43 -13.28
C ARG A 376 -14.66 -8.04 -11.87
N VAL A 377 -13.89 -6.99 -11.75
CA VAL A 377 -13.63 -6.31 -10.49
C VAL A 377 -14.71 -5.26 -10.27
N TRP A 378 -14.95 -4.42 -11.29
CA TRP A 378 -16.06 -3.46 -11.25
C TRP A 378 -17.41 -4.16 -11.54
N HIS A 379 -18.41 -3.89 -10.70
CA HIS A 379 -19.75 -4.47 -10.85
C HIS A 379 -20.57 -3.90 -12.01
N ARG A 380 -20.04 -2.84 -12.67
CA ARG A 380 -20.63 -2.17 -13.85
C ARG A 380 -22.07 -1.72 -13.58
N ASP A 381 -22.24 -0.90 -12.56
CA ASP A 381 -23.53 -0.31 -12.22
C ASP A 381 -23.40 1.22 -12.13
N PHE A 382 -23.90 1.91 -13.14
CA PHE A 382 -23.94 3.36 -13.17
C PHE A 382 -25.05 3.98 -12.29
N PHE A 383 -25.90 3.18 -11.64
CA PHE A 383 -26.72 3.64 -10.53
C PHE A 383 -25.93 3.69 -9.20
N ASP A 384 -24.78 3.04 -9.14
CA ASP A 384 -23.84 3.06 -8.02
C ASP A 384 -22.54 3.83 -8.42
N ALA A 385 -22.70 4.88 -9.20
CA ALA A 385 -21.63 5.77 -9.64
C ALA A 385 -22.14 7.22 -9.56
N ASP A 386 -21.71 7.93 -8.51
CA ASP A 386 -22.22 9.25 -8.15
C ASP A 386 -21.34 10.36 -8.71
N ILE A 387 -21.95 11.41 -9.25
CA ILE A 387 -21.29 12.62 -9.72
C ILE A 387 -20.95 13.48 -8.51
N VAL A 388 -19.64 13.74 -8.31
CA VAL A 388 -19.11 14.49 -7.16
C VAL A 388 -18.94 15.96 -7.49
N ASP A 389 -18.49 16.26 -8.72
CA ASP A 389 -18.31 17.61 -9.23
C ASP A 389 -18.55 17.65 -10.74
N CYS A 390 -19.13 18.74 -11.23
CA CYS A 390 -19.43 18.96 -12.63
C CYS A 390 -19.73 20.45 -12.88
N PRO A 391 -19.36 21.02 -14.05
CA PRO A 391 -19.81 22.37 -14.44
C PRO A 391 -21.32 22.53 -14.46
N ASP A 392 -22.07 21.45 -14.74
CA ASP A 392 -23.52 21.41 -14.57
C ASP A 392 -23.89 21.01 -13.14
N ALA A 393 -24.18 22.02 -12.30
CA ALA A 393 -24.53 21.77 -10.90
C ALA A 393 -25.83 20.94 -10.72
N SER A 394 -26.67 20.83 -11.75
CA SER A 394 -27.96 20.11 -11.67
C SER A 394 -27.79 18.58 -11.58
N VAL A 395 -26.61 18.07 -11.96
CA VAL A 395 -26.28 16.62 -11.92
C VAL A 395 -25.46 16.22 -10.70
N ILE A 396 -24.88 17.18 -9.96
CA ILE A 396 -24.06 16.89 -8.78
C ILE A 396 -24.90 16.15 -7.71
N GLY A 397 -24.33 15.08 -7.16
CA GLY A 397 -24.97 14.22 -6.15
C GLY A 397 -25.94 13.19 -6.74
N LYS A 398 -26.14 13.18 -8.07
CA LYS A 398 -26.91 12.13 -8.75
C LYS A 398 -25.98 11.06 -9.30
N SER A 399 -26.50 9.83 -9.43
CA SER A 399 -25.84 8.79 -10.21
C SER A 399 -26.09 9.00 -11.72
N PHE A 400 -25.22 8.44 -12.57
CA PHE A 400 -25.45 8.45 -14.03
C PHE A 400 -26.78 7.80 -14.42
N GLY A 401 -27.16 6.72 -13.69
CA GLY A 401 -28.46 6.10 -13.89
C GLY A 401 -29.61 7.06 -13.62
N GLN A 402 -29.53 7.83 -12.53
CA GLN A 402 -30.55 8.85 -12.22
C GLN A 402 -30.60 9.97 -13.27
N VAL A 403 -29.43 10.45 -13.71
CA VAL A 403 -29.37 11.45 -14.80
C VAL A 403 -30.00 10.91 -16.08
N GLY A 404 -29.78 9.64 -16.42
CA GLY A 404 -30.44 9.00 -17.56
C GLY A 404 -31.95 9.00 -17.45
N LEU A 405 -32.49 8.69 -16.27
CA LEU A 405 -33.95 8.77 -16.03
C LEU A 405 -34.48 10.20 -16.16
N ASP A 406 -33.79 11.18 -15.60
CA ASP A 406 -34.17 12.61 -15.64
C ASP A 406 -34.11 13.16 -17.06
N ARG A 407 -33.21 12.67 -17.93
CA ARG A 407 -33.06 13.03 -19.35
C ARG A 407 -33.99 12.22 -20.28
N GLY A 408 -35.14 11.76 -19.78
CA GLY A 408 -36.19 11.10 -20.58
C GLY A 408 -36.03 9.59 -20.72
N GLY A 409 -35.36 8.95 -19.79
CA GLY A 409 -35.19 7.48 -19.77
C GLY A 409 -34.03 6.98 -20.63
N LEU A 410 -32.98 7.78 -20.77
CA LEU A 410 -31.74 7.35 -21.43
C LEU A 410 -31.11 6.17 -20.70
N HIS A 411 -30.47 5.29 -21.47
CA HIS A 411 -29.66 4.24 -20.88
C HIS A 411 -28.52 4.82 -20.03
N PRO A 412 -28.19 4.29 -18.85
CA PRO A 412 -27.15 4.84 -17.98
C PRO A 412 -25.79 5.03 -18.67
N VAL A 413 -25.41 4.14 -19.58
CA VAL A 413 -24.21 4.28 -20.42
C VAL A 413 -24.27 5.53 -21.29
N ASP A 414 -25.44 5.81 -21.89
CA ASP A 414 -25.59 6.98 -22.78
C ASP A 414 -25.52 8.28 -21.95
N ALA A 415 -26.15 8.31 -20.78
CA ALA A 415 -26.06 9.44 -19.87
C ALA A 415 -24.60 9.69 -19.42
N PHE A 416 -23.84 8.62 -19.13
CA PHE A 416 -22.41 8.71 -18.82
C PHE A 416 -21.60 9.27 -20.00
N LEU A 417 -21.75 8.68 -21.19
CA LEU A 417 -21.00 9.11 -22.38
C LEU A 417 -21.35 10.55 -22.80
N ASP A 418 -22.62 10.96 -22.68
CA ASP A 418 -23.04 12.32 -22.96
C ASP A 418 -22.38 13.32 -22.00
N LEU A 419 -22.38 13.03 -20.70
CA LEU A 419 -21.72 13.90 -19.71
C LEU A 419 -20.20 13.95 -19.91
N VAL A 420 -19.56 12.84 -20.29
CA VAL A 420 -18.13 12.84 -20.65
C VAL A 420 -17.88 13.72 -21.89
N LEU A 421 -18.76 13.66 -22.91
CA LEU A 421 -18.66 14.49 -24.11
C LEU A 421 -18.95 15.97 -23.84
N GLU A 422 -19.84 16.27 -22.88
CA GLU A 422 -20.24 17.63 -22.50
C GLU A 422 -19.16 18.31 -21.64
N HIS A 423 -18.51 17.58 -20.74
CA HIS A 423 -17.69 18.15 -19.65
C HIS A 423 -16.25 17.62 -19.59
N GLY A 424 -15.92 16.55 -20.31
CA GLY A 424 -14.56 15.98 -20.32
C GLY A 424 -14.06 15.62 -18.91
N GLU A 425 -12.84 16.03 -18.61
CA GLU A 425 -12.18 15.81 -17.31
C GLU A 425 -12.76 16.66 -16.17
N ALA A 426 -13.57 17.69 -16.47
CA ALA A 426 -14.27 18.45 -15.44
C ALA A 426 -15.47 17.69 -14.82
N LEU A 427 -15.85 16.55 -15.39
CA LEU A 427 -16.81 15.62 -14.81
C LEU A 427 -16.11 14.74 -13.78
N ARG A 428 -16.30 14.99 -12.51
CA ARG A 428 -15.76 14.20 -11.39
C ARG A 428 -16.82 13.26 -10.82
N TRP A 429 -16.54 11.97 -10.73
CA TRP A 429 -17.48 10.99 -10.19
C TRP A 429 -16.78 9.91 -9.39
N ARG A 430 -17.52 9.11 -8.62
CA ARG A 430 -17.00 8.05 -7.77
C ARG A 430 -17.85 6.80 -7.84
N THR A 431 -17.24 5.64 -7.52
CA THR A 431 -17.93 4.37 -7.27
C THR A 431 -17.16 3.53 -6.27
N THR A 432 -17.86 2.68 -5.53
CA THR A 432 -17.21 1.72 -4.61
C THR A 432 -17.15 0.35 -5.28
N ILE A 433 -15.95 -0.13 -5.59
CA ILE A 433 -15.75 -1.40 -6.32
C ILE A 433 -15.69 -2.62 -5.40
N SER A 434 -15.19 -2.46 -4.16
CA SER A 434 -15.07 -3.56 -3.21
C SER A 434 -15.10 -3.09 -1.75
N ASN A 435 -15.07 -4.05 -0.82
CA ASN A 435 -14.98 -3.84 0.63
C ASN A 435 -16.15 -3.02 1.21
N HIS A 436 -17.31 -3.11 0.59
CA HIS A 436 -18.50 -2.34 0.94
C HIS A 436 -19.31 -2.93 2.10
N ARG A 437 -19.04 -4.20 2.50
CA ARG A 437 -19.80 -4.89 3.55
C ARG A 437 -19.05 -4.87 4.88
N PRO A 438 -19.48 -4.08 5.89
CA PRO A 438 -18.75 -3.96 7.17
C PRO A 438 -18.52 -5.30 7.88
N GLU A 439 -19.48 -6.21 7.83
CA GLU A 439 -19.36 -7.53 8.49
C GLU A 439 -18.33 -8.44 7.81
N VAL A 440 -18.06 -8.23 6.52
CA VAL A 440 -16.98 -8.94 5.82
C VAL A 440 -15.62 -8.34 6.21
N LEU A 441 -15.51 -7.02 6.25
CA LEU A 441 -14.30 -6.33 6.71
C LEU A 441 -13.91 -6.76 8.13
N LYS A 442 -14.86 -6.82 9.07
CA LYS A 442 -14.64 -7.32 10.45
C LYS A 442 -14.09 -8.75 10.46
N LYS A 443 -14.59 -9.64 9.59
CA LYS A 443 -14.10 -11.02 9.47
C LYS A 443 -12.67 -11.09 8.91
N LEU A 444 -12.38 -10.29 7.88
CA LEU A 444 -11.04 -10.22 7.28
C LEU A 444 -10.01 -9.64 8.25
N ALA A 445 -10.38 -8.59 9.00
CA ALA A 445 -9.51 -7.99 10.01
C ALA A 445 -9.08 -9.00 11.10
N ARG A 446 -9.89 -10.01 11.38
CA ARG A 446 -9.61 -11.08 12.35
C ARG A 446 -8.89 -12.28 11.78
N ASP A 447 -8.82 -12.41 10.45
CA ASP A 447 -8.27 -13.62 9.81
C ASP A 447 -6.74 -13.55 9.77
N PRO A 448 -6.02 -14.47 10.42
CA PRO A 448 -4.54 -14.46 10.41
C PRO A 448 -3.92 -14.78 9.05
N GLY A 449 -4.71 -15.26 8.09
CA GLY A 449 -4.31 -15.46 6.70
C GLY A 449 -4.36 -14.19 5.84
N VAL A 450 -4.78 -13.06 6.44
CA VAL A 450 -4.95 -11.77 5.76
C VAL A 450 -4.03 -10.74 6.42
N GLN A 451 -3.32 -9.93 5.67
CA GLN A 451 -2.47 -8.84 6.15
C GLN A 451 -3.17 -7.49 5.94
N MET A 452 -3.20 -6.65 6.98
CA MET A 452 -3.62 -5.25 6.88
C MET A 452 -2.44 -4.40 6.38
N GLY A 453 -2.68 -3.29 5.71
CA GLY A 453 -1.58 -2.41 5.32
C GLY A 453 -1.36 -2.32 3.80
N PHE A 454 -2.43 -2.25 3.03
CA PHE A 454 -2.43 -2.05 1.59
C PHE A 454 -3.13 -0.73 1.27
N SER A 455 -2.37 0.34 0.97
CA SER A 455 -2.96 1.66 0.66
C SER A 455 -2.88 2.05 -0.81
N ASP A 456 -1.98 1.45 -1.59
CA ASP A 456 -1.58 1.91 -2.92
C ASP A 456 -1.03 3.36 -2.94
N ALA A 457 -0.49 3.84 -1.82
CA ALA A 457 0.05 5.19 -1.73
C ALA A 457 1.17 5.43 -2.76
N GLY A 458 1.14 6.60 -3.42
CA GLY A 458 2.09 6.94 -4.49
C GLY A 458 1.61 6.60 -5.90
N ALA A 459 0.49 5.84 -6.02
CA ALA A 459 -0.18 5.55 -7.27
C ALA A 459 -1.57 6.18 -7.34
N HIS A 460 -2.17 6.17 -8.53
CA HIS A 460 -3.57 6.55 -8.74
C HIS A 460 -3.96 7.89 -8.10
N LEU A 461 -3.05 8.86 -8.21
CA LEU A 461 -3.08 10.13 -7.44
C LEU A 461 -4.40 10.88 -7.53
N ARG A 462 -5.09 10.79 -8.68
CA ARG A 462 -6.41 11.37 -8.91
C ARG A 462 -7.57 10.46 -8.53
N ASN A 463 -7.31 9.16 -8.34
CA ASN A 463 -8.39 8.18 -8.26
C ASN A 463 -8.69 7.71 -6.84
N MET A 464 -7.73 7.78 -5.90
CA MET A 464 -7.95 7.30 -4.54
C MET A 464 -6.95 7.85 -3.52
N ALA A 465 -7.34 7.81 -2.23
CA ALA A 465 -6.48 8.14 -1.10
C ALA A 465 -6.83 7.25 0.10
N PHE A 466 -5.93 6.34 0.44
CA PHE A 466 -6.08 5.44 1.57
C PHE A 466 -4.93 5.56 2.58
N TYR A 467 -4.25 6.70 2.61
CA TYR A 467 -3.11 6.95 3.53
C TYR A 467 -3.50 6.74 5.00
N ASN A 468 -4.75 6.99 5.34
CA ASN A 468 -5.29 6.87 6.69
C ASN A 468 -6.04 5.55 6.98
N MET A 469 -5.86 4.51 6.15
CA MET A 469 -6.55 3.23 6.29
C MET A 469 -6.40 2.59 7.69
N GLY A 470 -5.22 2.73 8.30
CA GLY A 470 -4.96 2.23 9.65
C GLY A 470 -5.79 2.95 10.70
N LEU A 471 -5.91 4.29 10.61
CA LEU A 471 -6.76 5.08 11.51
C LEU A 471 -8.23 4.71 11.36
N ARG A 472 -8.70 4.47 10.13
CA ARG A 472 -10.08 4.04 9.86
C ARG A 472 -10.36 2.65 10.43
N LEU A 473 -9.42 1.71 10.37
CA LEU A 473 -9.55 0.41 11.04
C LEU A 473 -9.63 0.58 12.57
N LEU A 474 -8.76 1.39 13.17
CA LEU A 474 -8.77 1.68 14.61
C LEU A 474 -10.11 2.32 15.05
N ARG A 475 -10.65 3.25 14.23
CA ARG A 475 -12.01 3.80 14.45
C ARG A 475 -13.06 2.71 14.47
N HIS A 476 -13.10 1.82 13.46
CA HIS A 476 -14.08 0.73 13.40
C HIS A 476 -14.01 -0.20 14.61
N VAL A 477 -12.80 -0.46 15.12
CA VAL A 477 -12.61 -1.31 16.31
C VAL A 477 -13.14 -0.61 17.56
N ARG A 478 -12.75 0.66 17.79
CA ARG A 478 -13.22 1.48 18.92
C ARG A 478 -14.75 1.64 18.91
N ASP A 479 -15.33 1.97 17.76
CA ASP A 479 -16.76 2.20 17.62
C ASP A 479 -17.57 0.90 17.87
N ALA A 480 -17.05 -0.24 17.40
CA ALA A 480 -17.68 -1.54 17.67
C ALA A 480 -17.63 -1.91 19.16
N GLU A 481 -16.54 -1.58 19.85
CA GLU A 481 -16.42 -1.77 21.31
C GLU A 481 -17.41 -0.86 22.04
N ALA A 482 -17.46 0.42 21.71
CA ALA A 482 -18.40 1.38 22.29
C ALA A 482 -19.86 1.02 22.05
N ALA A 483 -20.18 0.40 20.89
CA ALA A 483 -21.51 -0.10 20.56
C ALA A 483 -21.85 -1.45 21.23
N GLY A 484 -20.96 -2.05 22.02
CA GLY A 484 -21.15 -3.37 22.64
C GLY A 484 -21.13 -4.55 21.67
N THR A 485 -20.57 -4.36 20.49
CA THR A 485 -20.42 -5.39 19.43
C THR A 485 -18.96 -5.57 19.01
N PRO A 486 -18.03 -5.75 19.97
CA PRO A 486 -16.60 -5.83 19.64
C PRO A 486 -16.32 -7.05 18.77
N PHE A 487 -15.48 -6.87 17.75
CA PHE A 487 -15.01 -7.96 16.91
C PHE A 487 -13.52 -8.27 17.13
N MET A 488 -12.75 -7.33 17.66
CA MET A 488 -11.37 -7.49 18.12
C MET A 488 -11.04 -6.38 19.13
N THR A 489 -9.95 -6.53 19.88
CA THR A 489 -9.48 -5.47 20.79
C THR A 489 -8.65 -4.42 20.02
N VAL A 490 -8.46 -3.24 20.59
CA VAL A 490 -7.60 -2.20 20.03
C VAL A 490 -6.15 -2.70 19.96
N GLU A 491 -5.67 -3.40 20.98
CA GLU A 491 -4.33 -4.01 21.00
C GLU A 491 -4.12 -4.98 19.83
N ALA A 492 -5.11 -5.81 19.55
CA ALA A 492 -5.07 -6.73 18.41
C ALA A 492 -5.05 -5.96 17.09
N ALA A 493 -5.82 -4.88 16.94
CA ALA A 493 -5.79 -4.03 15.74
C ALA A 493 -4.44 -3.35 15.55
N VAL A 494 -3.86 -2.81 16.62
CA VAL A 494 -2.51 -2.23 16.60
C VAL A 494 -1.49 -3.27 16.14
N HIS A 495 -1.50 -4.48 16.72
CA HIS A 495 -0.61 -5.57 16.31
C HIS A 495 -0.75 -5.90 14.82
N ARG A 496 -1.98 -5.95 14.29
CA ARG A 496 -2.28 -6.21 12.86
C ARG A 496 -1.69 -5.16 11.92
N LEU A 497 -1.59 -3.91 12.37
CA LEU A 497 -1.09 -2.77 11.59
C LEU A 497 0.43 -2.52 11.79
N THR A 498 1.07 -3.20 12.75
CA THR A 498 2.43 -2.92 13.18
C THR A 498 3.28 -4.20 13.32
N GLY A 499 3.35 -4.78 14.51
CA GLY A 499 4.25 -5.89 14.84
C GLY A 499 4.04 -7.14 13.97
N GLU A 500 2.79 -7.53 13.67
CA GLU A 500 2.52 -8.69 12.81
C GLU A 500 3.16 -8.54 11.42
N LEU A 501 3.07 -7.34 10.84
CA LEU A 501 3.65 -7.06 9.53
C LEU A 501 5.17 -7.05 9.60
N ALA A 502 5.73 -6.29 10.55
CA ALA A 502 7.17 -6.18 10.74
C ALA A 502 7.83 -7.56 10.96
N ASP A 503 7.27 -8.39 11.83
CA ASP A 503 7.78 -9.74 12.13
C ASP A 503 7.71 -10.65 10.90
N TRP A 504 6.59 -10.59 10.15
CA TRP A 504 6.45 -11.44 8.97
C TRP A 504 7.42 -11.05 7.86
N TYR A 505 7.65 -9.75 7.63
CA TYR A 505 8.64 -9.25 6.67
C TYR A 505 10.07 -9.20 7.23
N ARG A 506 10.25 -9.44 8.53
CA ARG A 506 11.52 -9.40 9.26
C ARG A 506 12.18 -8.02 9.25
N LEU A 507 11.39 -7.00 9.52
CA LEU A 507 11.82 -5.62 9.59
C LEU A 507 12.01 -5.20 11.05
N ASP A 508 13.01 -4.36 11.29
CA ASP A 508 13.24 -3.70 12.58
C ASP A 508 12.29 -2.50 12.72
N ALA A 509 11.02 -2.80 12.97
CA ALA A 509 9.92 -1.84 13.08
C ALA A 509 8.70 -2.47 13.80
N GLY A 510 7.66 -1.70 14.02
CA GLY A 510 6.33 -2.18 14.42
C GLY A 510 6.20 -2.59 15.89
N HIS A 511 7.23 -2.41 16.69
CA HIS A 511 7.22 -2.64 18.14
C HIS A 511 7.66 -1.38 18.89
N LEU A 512 7.21 -1.25 20.14
CA LEU A 512 7.53 -0.12 21.01
C LEU A 512 7.88 -0.61 22.43
N ARG A 513 9.01 -1.30 22.54
CA ARG A 513 9.56 -1.87 23.77
C ARG A 513 10.93 -1.28 24.04
N VAL A 514 11.46 -1.43 25.22
CA VAL A 514 12.84 -1.02 25.53
C VAL A 514 13.82 -1.73 24.58
N GLY A 515 14.65 -0.94 23.91
CA GLY A 515 15.58 -1.38 22.87
C GLY A 515 15.06 -1.24 21.44
N ASP A 516 13.75 -1.15 21.23
CA ASP A 516 13.18 -0.97 19.89
C ASP A 516 13.43 0.46 19.37
N ARG A 517 13.34 0.61 18.07
CA ARG A 517 13.38 1.93 17.41
C ARG A 517 12.20 2.78 17.88
N ALA A 518 12.45 4.04 18.10
CA ALA A 518 11.42 5.00 18.48
C ALA A 518 10.68 5.56 17.25
N ASP A 519 10.01 4.69 16.51
CA ASP A 519 9.05 5.04 15.47
C ASP A 519 7.67 4.98 16.13
N VAL A 520 7.05 6.14 16.37
CA VAL A 520 5.89 6.29 17.25
C VAL A 520 4.81 7.12 16.57
N VAL A 521 3.55 6.74 16.76
CA VAL A 521 2.40 7.59 16.48
C VAL A 521 1.57 7.81 17.73
N ILE A 522 1.19 9.06 17.98
CA ILE A 522 0.30 9.45 19.07
C ILE A 522 -1.04 9.85 18.47
N ILE A 523 -2.09 9.15 18.85
CA ILE A 523 -3.44 9.28 18.31
C ILE A 523 -4.39 9.74 19.41
N ASP A 524 -5.17 10.77 19.12
CA ASP A 524 -6.31 11.14 19.97
C ASP A 524 -7.52 10.28 19.58
N PRO A 525 -7.93 9.30 20.43
CA PRO A 525 -9.05 8.44 20.13
C PRO A 525 -10.39 9.17 20.04
N ALA A 526 -10.52 10.36 20.64
CA ALA A 526 -11.74 11.16 20.55
C ALA A 526 -11.98 11.70 19.13
N HIS A 527 -10.91 11.87 18.36
CA HIS A 527 -10.93 12.38 16.99
C HIS A 527 -10.80 11.28 15.91
N LEU A 528 -10.97 10.01 16.25
CA LEU A 528 -11.16 8.92 15.28
C LEU A 528 -12.62 8.92 14.80
N ASP A 529 -13.06 9.89 14.04
CA ASP A 529 -14.45 10.10 13.64
C ASP A 529 -14.67 10.06 12.10
N GLU A 530 -15.85 10.47 11.64
CA GLU A 530 -16.23 10.44 10.22
C GLU A 530 -15.38 11.39 9.34
N ARG A 531 -14.68 12.36 9.91
CA ARG A 531 -13.76 13.25 9.16
C ARG A 531 -12.61 12.48 8.52
N LEU A 532 -12.31 11.26 9.01
CA LEU A 532 -11.36 10.34 8.35
C LEU A 532 -11.80 9.93 6.94
N ASP A 533 -13.08 10.00 6.62
CA ASP A 533 -13.63 9.64 5.31
C ASP A 533 -13.83 10.85 4.39
N ALA A 534 -13.51 12.06 4.88
CA ALA A 534 -13.72 13.30 4.12
C ALA A 534 -12.84 13.34 2.86
N TYR A 535 -13.47 13.66 1.73
CA TYR A 535 -12.79 13.92 0.47
C TYR A 535 -11.96 15.21 0.57
N ALA A 536 -10.70 15.15 0.09
CA ALA A 536 -9.84 16.31 -0.03
C ALA A 536 -8.85 16.13 -1.18
N GLU A 537 -8.42 17.25 -1.76
CA GLU A 537 -7.38 17.31 -2.78
C GLU A 537 -6.32 18.35 -2.43
N GLU A 538 -5.08 18.10 -2.83
CA GLU A 538 -3.99 19.06 -2.75
C GLU A 538 -3.10 19.01 -3.98
N SER A 539 -2.49 20.15 -4.30
CA SER A 539 -1.50 20.24 -5.37
C SER A 539 -0.19 19.58 -4.96
N VAL A 540 0.40 18.83 -5.86
CA VAL A 540 1.70 18.18 -5.71
C VAL A 540 2.75 18.95 -6.50
N PRO A 541 3.55 19.82 -5.87
CA PRO A 541 4.53 20.66 -6.58
C PRO A 541 5.57 19.84 -7.38
N GLN A 542 6.00 18.70 -6.85
CA GLN A 542 6.96 17.81 -7.49
C GLN A 542 6.42 17.11 -8.75
N TYR A 543 5.12 17.20 -9.00
CA TYR A 543 4.46 16.72 -10.22
C TYR A 543 3.82 17.90 -10.98
N GLY A 544 4.52 19.03 -11.07
CA GLY A 544 4.08 20.18 -11.85
C GLY A 544 2.79 20.84 -11.37
N GLY A 545 2.42 20.61 -10.10
CA GLY A 545 1.18 21.13 -9.53
C GLY A 545 -0.05 20.27 -9.79
N LEU A 546 0.14 19.02 -10.25
CA LEU A 546 -0.97 18.05 -10.36
C LEU A 546 -1.74 17.99 -9.05
N SER A 547 -3.07 18.09 -9.13
CA SER A 547 -3.92 17.85 -7.97
C SER A 547 -3.98 16.36 -7.68
N ARG A 548 -3.82 15.97 -6.42
CA ARG A 548 -4.02 14.59 -5.97
C ARG A 548 -5.01 14.50 -4.82
N MET A 549 -5.68 13.39 -4.73
CA MET A 549 -6.50 13.06 -3.57
C MET A 549 -5.61 12.84 -2.34
N VAL A 550 -6.10 13.33 -1.20
CA VAL A 550 -5.42 13.23 0.10
C VAL A 550 -6.46 12.97 1.19
N ASN A 551 -5.98 12.60 2.39
CA ASN A 551 -6.81 12.55 3.60
C ASN A 551 -6.44 13.72 4.51
N ARG A 552 -7.43 14.37 5.14
CA ARG A 552 -7.22 15.52 6.04
C ARG A 552 -8.01 15.34 7.33
N ASN A 553 -7.30 14.93 8.38
CA ASN A 553 -7.83 14.70 9.72
C ASN A 553 -6.80 15.17 10.76
N ARG A 554 -6.55 16.48 10.81
CA ARG A 554 -5.45 17.11 11.57
C ARG A 554 -5.47 16.79 13.06
N GLU A 555 -6.66 16.63 13.65
CA GLU A 555 -6.84 16.46 15.11
C GLU A 555 -6.64 14.99 15.55
N THR A 556 -6.69 14.03 14.62
CA THR A 556 -6.59 12.61 14.97
C THR A 556 -5.18 12.19 15.37
N VAL A 557 -4.15 12.71 14.67
CA VAL A 557 -2.74 12.37 14.93
C VAL A 557 -2.06 13.57 15.57
N SER A 558 -1.82 13.48 16.88
CA SER A 558 -1.19 14.55 17.67
C SER A 558 0.31 14.66 17.42
N ALA A 559 0.99 13.53 17.23
CA ALA A 559 2.41 13.52 16.87
C ALA A 559 2.82 12.24 16.15
N VAL A 560 3.83 12.37 15.30
CA VAL A 560 4.53 11.24 14.66
C VAL A 560 6.03 11.42 14.88
N LEU A 561 6.68 10.37 15.37
CA LEU A 561 8.13 10.32 15.55
C LEU A 561 8.71 9.21 14.66
N VAL A 562 9.82 9.53 13.98
CA VAL A 562 10.60 8.54 13.21
C VAL A 562 12.04 8.57 13.73
N GLY A 563 12.52 7.43 14.22
CA GLY A 563 13.83 7.35 14.86
C GLY A 563 13.98 8.34 16.02
N GLY A 564 12.93 8.50 16.83
CA GLY A 564 12.88 9.39 17.99
C GLY A 564 12.77 10.90 17.67
N ARG A 565 12.63 11.27 16.40
CA ARG A 565 12.51 12.67 15.96
C ARG A 565 11.08 12.97 15.56
N THR A 566 10.49 14.02 16.14
CA THR A 566 9.13 14.45 15.81
C THR A 566 9.08 15.02 14.39
N VAL A 567 8.38 14.33 13.49
CA VAL A 567 8.20 14.73 12.08
C VAL A 567 6.88 15.43 11.82
N PHE A 568 5.82 15.06 12.56
CA PHE A 568 4.52 15.74 12.54
C PHE A 568 4.09 16.05 13.98
N ARG A 569 3.44 17.19 14.16
CA ARG A 569 2.83 17.60 15.42
C ARG A 569 1.57 18.41 15.13
N ASP A 570 0.47 18.08 15.80
CA ASP A 570 -0.81 18.77 15.69
C ASP A 570 -1.28 18.93 14.22
N GLY A 571 -1.08 17.86 13.42
CA GLY A 571 -1.45 17.80 12.01
C GLY A 571 -0.53 18.55 11.04
N GLU A 572 0.55 19.19 11.53
CA GLU A 572 1.50 19.95 10.72
C GLU A 572 2.88 19.29 10.67
N ALA A 573 3.52 19.38 9.51
CA ALA A 573 4.90 18.91 9.35
C ALA A 573 5.87 19.82 10.11
N THR A 574 6.83 19.20 10.81
CA THR A 574 7.93 19.97 11.43
C THR A 574 8.98 20.38 10.38
N ASP A 575 9.88 21.29 10.76
CA ASP A 575 11.01 21.72 9.90
C ASP A 575 11.98 20.60 9.49
N LEU A 576 11.86 19.42 10.09
CA LEU A 576 12.68 18.25 9.73
C LEU A 576 12.23 17.61 8.43
N VAL A 577 10.92 17.64 8.13
CA VAL A 577 10.30 16.94 6.99
C VAL A 577 10.82 17.53 5.68
N GLY A 578 11.39 16.67 4.84
CA GLY A 578 11.99 17.04 3.56
C GLY A 578 13.33 17.80 3.63
N ARG A 579 13.80 18.15 4.84
CA ARG A 579 15.09 18.86 5.03
C ARG A 579 16.15 17.98 5.69
N ARG A 580 15.75 17.06 6.55
CA ARG A 580 16.65 16.14 7.24
C ARG A 580 16.14 14.72 7.15
N ARG A 581 17.05 13.78 7.01
CA ARG A 581 16.72 12.37 7.04
C ARG A 581 16.29 11.94 8.44
N THR A 582 15.10 11.41 8.56
CA THR A 582 14.56 10.78 9.79
C THR A 582 14.40 9.29 9.62
N GLY A 583 13.90 8.85 8.45
CA GLY A 583 13.81 7.44 8.07
C GLY A 583 15.12 6.85 7.55
N ARG A 584 15.10 5.55 7.32
CA ARG A 584 16.20 4.77 6.74
C ARG A 584 15.68 3.62 5.90
N PHE A 585 16.55 3.00 5.10
CA PHE A 585 16.23 1.74 4.45
C PHE A 585 16.33 0.60 5.47
N LEU A 586 15.20 -0.09 5.73
CA LEU A 586 15.12 -1.24 6.63
C LEU A 586 15.45 -2.51 5.86
N ARG A 587 16.61 -3.10 6.19
CA ARG A 587 17.02 -4.34 5.57
C ARG A 587 16.34 -5.52 6.27
N ALA A 588 15.63 -6.34 5.49
CA ALA A 588 15.04 -7.57 6.04
C ALA A 588 16.15 -8.48 6.58
N ALA A 589 16.09 -8.83 7.87
CA ALA A 589 17.13 -9.60 8.53
C ALA A 589 17.22 -11.04 7.99
N HIS A 590 18.44 -11.59 7.88
CA HIS A 590 18.61 -13.03 7.85
C HIS A 590 18.13 -13.61 9.19
N LYS A 591 17.62 -14.87 9.19
CA LYS A 591 17.26 -15.55 10.44
C LYS A 591 18.47 -15.51 11.40
N SER A 592 18.54 -14.52 12.27
CA SER A 592 19.32 -14.68 13.49
C SER A 592 18.64 -15.77 14.31
N PRO A 593 19.37 -16.75 14.87
CA PRO A 593 18.78 -17.61 15.88
C PRO A 593 18.22 -16.70 16.96
N ALA A 594 16.99 -16.99 17.42
CA ALA A 594 16.42 -16.30 18.56
C ALA A 594 17.47 -16.30 19.66
N ILE A 595 17.84 -15.12 20.14
CA ILE A 595 18.64 -15.01 21.37
C ILE A 595 17.76 -15.63 22.43
N PRO A 596 18.17 -16.74 23.09
CA PRO A 596 17.37 -17.30 24.16
C PRO A 596 17.27 -16.22 25.23
N MET A 597 16.07 -15.75 25.54
CA MET A 597 15.86 -14.94 26.74
C MET A 597 16.41 -15.74 27.92
N GLN A 598 17.41 -15.22 28.57
CA GLN A 598 17.87 -15.76 29.86
C GLN A 598 16.67 -15.73 30.80
N LYS A 599 16.28 -16.91 31.27
CA LYS A 599 15.10 -17.13 32.15
C LYS A 599 15.21 -16.44 33.53
N ASP A 600 16.31 -15.77 33.81
CA ASP A 600 16.65 -15.30 35.15
C ASP A 600 16.19 -13.86 35.46
N GLU A 601 15.61 -13.13 34.50
CA GLU A 601 15.11 -11.76 34.77
C GLU A 601 13.59 -11.65 34.94
N LEU A 602 12.85 -12.74 34.81
CA LEU A 602 11.38 -12.75 34.99
C LEU A 602 10.91 -13.22 36.36
N THR A 603 11.81 -13.50 37.31
CA THR A 603 11.43 -13.98 38.66
C THR A 603 11.48 -12.92 39.76
N SER A 604 11.55 -11.63 39.43
CA SER A 604 11.52 -10.58 40.46
C SER A 604 10.35 -9.57 40.32
N VAL A 605 9.25 -9.95 39.68
CA VAL A 605 8.00 -9.19 39.79
C VAL A 605 6.90 -10.15 40.21
N GLY A 606 6.79 -10.28 41.56
CA GLY A 606 5.67 -10.85 42.27
C GLY A 606 4.87 -9.74 42.90
#